data_3440197727d6b80aecd2a2942a8a5dba
#
_entry.id   3440197727d6b80aecd2a2942a8a5dba
#
_cell.length_a   1.000
_cell.length_b   1.000
_cell.length_c   1.000
_cell.angle_alpha   90.00
_cell.angle_beta   90.00
_cell.angle_gamma   90.00
#
_symmetry.space_group_name_H-M   'P 1'
#
loop_
_entity.id
_entity.type
_entity.pdbx_description
1 polymer ?
#
loop_
_entity_poly.entity_id
_entity_poly.type
_entity_poly.pdbx_seq_one_letter_code
_entity_poly.pdbx_strand_id
1 'polypeptide(L)'
;MEKLKILNLNFSFQRAAHYHINGGMLLMGVVLLAMFLANSPWGDIYASFWNYEVHLQIGEFNFFSHNGHHMTLMTFINDALMAVFFFSVGLEIKREILVGELSSFRQALLPIVAACGGMLVPVLIYYFMTAGTPAQSGLAIPMATDIAFSLGVLSLFGKRVPLSLKVFLTAFAVVDDIGGILVIALFYTSHLSVNYLIASAGILLILCGGNFFRVRNCWFYIFWGVIMWYLFLQSGIHATIAGVVAAFTVPATPHYKIGKYINRIRENIAVFPASDKESVVLSKMQINVLKSIESSSDRVISPLQSLEDSLHGMVNYIILPLFAFANAGVSLTADHGGLEVGMATWAVLAGLLAGKFAGIYFFTWLVIKMGFAGLLKGMTWVNLTGICLLGGIGFTVSLFIANLSFGDSPVLLTQAKMGVILGTVLAGVLAYLVLQFALPKQPA
;
A
#
# COMPACT_ATOMS: atom_id res chain seq x y z
N MET A 1 31.13 12.51 -8.55
CA MET A 1 30.24 12.69 -7.43
C MET A 1 29.38 11.44 -7.34
N GLU A 2 29.57 10.69 -6.30
CA GLU A 2 29.01 9.36 -6.06
C GLU A 2 27.49 9.41 -6.06
N LYS A 3 26.86 8.80 -7.07
CA LYS A 3 25.49 8.35 -6.97
C LYS A 3 25.49 7.28 -5.89
N LEU A 4 24.97 7.64 -4.73
CA LEU A 4 24.88 6.79 -3.55
C LEU A 4 24.38 5.39 -3.88
N LYS A 5 25.06 4.41 -3.31
CA LYS A 5 24.82 2.96 -3.34
C LYS A 5 23.40 2.47 -2.97
N ILE A 6 22.43 3.35 -2.76
CA ILE A 6 21.01 2.98 -2.60
C ILE A 6 20.44 2.36 -3.89
N LEU A 7 21.00 2.73 -5.06
CA LEU A 7 20.71 2.04 -6.33
C LEU A 7 21.22 0.60 -6.39
N ASN A 8 22.22 0.23 -5.59
CA ASN A 8 22.69 -1.17 -5.52
C ASN A 8 21.75 -2.08 -4.72
N LEU A 9 20.92 -1.53 -3.82
CA LEU A 9 19.81 -2.26 -3.21
C LEU A 9 18.77 -2.64 -4.27
N ASN A 10 18.40 -1.73 -5.17
CA ASN A 10 17.51 -2.02 -6.30
C ASN A 10 18.04 -3.16 -7.21
N PHE A 11 19.35 -3.27 -7.42
CA PHE A 11 19.93 -4.34 -8.24
C PHE A 11 19.85 -5.72 -7.55
N SER A 12 19.97 -5.77 -6.22
CA SER A 12 19.77 -7.00 -5.45
C SER A 12 18.29 -7.40 -5.36
N PHE A 13 17.38 -6.41 -5.25
CA PHE A 13 15.92 -6.64 -5.25
C PHE A 13 15.40 -7.04 -6.63
N GLN A 14 15.94 -6.49 -7.73
CA GLN A 14 15.61 -6.95 -9.08
C GLN A 14 16.09 -8.38 -9.34
N ARG A 15 17.18 -8.83 -8.72
CA ARG A 15 17.58 -10.24 -8.75
C ARG A 15 16.66 -11.15 -7.92
N ALA A 16 16.16 -10.69 -6.77
CA ALA A 16 15.16 -11.42 -6.00
C ALA A 16 13.81 -11.51 -6.76
N ALA A 17 13.44 -10.48 -7.51
CA ALA A 17 12.28 -10.50 -8.41
C ALA A 17 12.44 -11.49 -9.58
N HIS A 18 13.67 -11.84 -9.99
CA HIS A 18 13.94 -12.93 -10.94
C HIS A 18 13.66 -14.34 -10.37
N TYR A 19 13.64 -14.50 -9.06
CA TYR A 19 13.23 -15.74 -8.41
C TYR A 19 11.72 -15.82 -8.14
N HIS A 20 10.85 -15.22 -8.97
CA HIS A 20 9.38 -15.36 -8.95
C HIS A 20 8.70 -15.44 -7.56
N ILE A 21 9.34 -14.95 -6.50
CA ILE A 21 8.72 -14.81 -5.19
C ILE A 21 7.86 -13.55 -5.25
N ASN A 22 6.57 -13.74 -5.49
CA ASN A 22 5.62 -12.63 -5.43
C ASN A 22 5.58 -12.05 -4.01
N GLY A 23 5.59 -10.72 -3.87
CA GLY A 23 5.51 -10.05 -2.57
C GLY A 23 4.37 -10.59 -1.68
N GLY A 24 3.21 -10.95 -2.28
CA GLY A 24 2.11 -11.58 -1.57
C GLY A 24 2.43 -12.96 -0.98
N MET A 25 3.25 -13.79 -1.66
CA MET A 25 3.69 -15.08 -1.10
C MET A 25 4.66 -14.89 0.08
N LEU A 26 5.57 -13.91 -0.04
CA LEU A 26 6.46 -13.54 1.05
C LEU A 26 5.65 -13.06 2.26
N LEU A 27 4.66 -12.22 2.02
CA LEU A 27 3.77 -11.69 3.06
C LEU A 27 3.04 -12.81 3.79
N MET A 28 2.46 -13.78 3.05
CA MET A 28 1.84 -14.97 3.66
C MET A 28 2.81 -15.78 4.52
N GLY A 29 4.02 -16.02 4.03
CA GLY A 29 5.06 -16.72 4.79
C GLY A 29 5.44 -16.02 6.09
N VAL A 30 5.58 -14.68 6.04
CA VAL A 30 5.90 -13.84 7.20
C VAL A 30 4.76 -13.86 8.23
N VAL A 31 3.50 -13.82 7.79
CA VAL A 31 2.32 -13.93 8.68
C VAL A 31 2.31 -15.26 9.43
N LEU A 32 2.52 -16.36 8.70
CA LEU A 32 2.57 -17.69 9.32
C LEU A 32 3.73 -17.77 10.33
N LEU A 33 4.87 -17.19 10.01
CA LEU A 33 6.01 -17.12 10.93
C LEU A 33 5.68 -16.27 12.17
N ALA A 34 5.05 -15.11 12.01
CA ALA A 34 4.63 -14.28 13.14
C ALA A 34 3.64 -15.00 14.07
N MET A 35 2.63 -15.65 13.48
CA MET A 35 1.66 -16.45 14.23
C MET A 35 2.33 -17.63 14.95
N PHE A 36 3.27 -18.32 14.29
CA PHE A 36 4.02 -19.41 14.90
C PHE A 36 4.86 -18.92 16.10
N LEU A 37 5.61 -17.83 15.93
CA LEU A 37 6.45 -17.27 17.01
C LEU A 37 5.61 -16.77 18.18
N ALA A 38 4.51 -16.06 17.93
CA ALA A 38 3.62 -15.55 18.95
C ALA A 38 2.97 -16.65 19.80
N ASN A 39 2.82 -17.87 19.25
CA ASN A 39 2.19 -19.02 19.92
C ASN A 39 3.19 -20.13 20.28
N SER A 40 4.49 -19.85 20.21
CA SER A 40 5.58 -20.71 20.60
C SER A 40 6.10 -20.37 22.01
N PRO A 41 7.00 -21.15 22.61
CA PRO A 41 7.68 -20.79 23.86
C PRO A 41 8.46 -19.46 23.79
N TRP A 42 8.66 -18.89 22.60
CA TRP A 42 9.32 -17.60 22.38
C TRP A 42 8.32 -16.43 22.27
N GLY A 43 7.03 -16.65 22.57
CA GLY A 43 5.98 -15.63 22.47
C GLY A 43 6.27 -14.38 23.29
N ASP A 44 6.79 -14.53 24.53
CA ASP A 44 7.16 -13.41 25.38
C ASP A 44 8.34 -12.62 24.84
N ILE A 45 9.32 -13.29 24.24
CA ILE A 45 10.48 -12.63 23.60
C ILE A 45 10.00 -11.86 22.36
N TYR A 46 9.12 -12.46 21.58
CA TYR A 46 8.52 -11.80 20.42
C TYR A 46 7.72 -10.56 20.82
N ALA A 47 6.87 -10.63 21.84
CA ALA A 47 6.09 -9.50 22.32
C ALA A 47 6.96 -8.39 22.93
N SER A 48 7.96 -8.76 23.78
CA SER A 48 8.86 -7.80 24.40
C SER A 48 9.75 -7.07 23.39
N PHE A 49 10.14 -7.73 22.29
CA PHE A 49 10.91 -7.11 21.22
C PHE A 49 10.16 -5.92 20.59
N TRP A 50 8.87 -6.07 20.31
CA TRP A 50 8.07 -5.00 19.70
C TRP A 50 7.75 -3.86 20.68
N ASN A 51 7.76 -4.12 21.98
CA ASN A 51 7.54 -3.14 23.03
C ASN A 51 8.83 -2.42 23.46
N TYR A 52 9.97 -2.74 22.82
CA TYR A 52 11.22 -2.05 23.09
C TYR A 52 11.13 -0.57 22.70
N GLU A 53 11.54 0.31 23.63
CA GLU A 53 11.49 1.76 23.40
C GLU A 53 12.62 2.22 22.49
N VAL A 54 12.27 3.07 21.51
CA VAL A 54 13.22 3.67 20.57
C VAL A 54 13.60 5.06 21.07
N HIS A 55 14.88 5.25 21.40
CA HIS A 55 15.39 6.52 21.87
C HIS A 55 16.33 7.14 20.85
N LEU A 56 16.02 8.36 20.39
CA LEU A 56 16.94 9.23 19.70
C LEU A 56 16.91 10.60 20.41
N GLN A 57 17.77 10.73 21.43
CA GLN A 57 17.78 11.88 22.31
C GLN A 57 18.97 12.80 22.00
N ILE A 58 18.71 14.09 21.84
CA ILE A 58 19.73 15.13 21.75
C ILE A 58 19.47 16.14 22.87
N GLY A 59 20.27 16.11 23.94
CA GLY A 59 20.02 16.87 25.17
C GLY A 59 18.75 16.39 25.86
N GLU A 60 17.80 17.29 26.15
CA GLU A 60 16.50 16.97 26.72
C GLU A 60 15.44 16.63 25.68
N PHE A 61 15.76 16.79 24.39
CA PHE A 61 14.82 16.58 23.27
C PHE A 61 14.93 15.17 22.72
N ASN A 62 13.85 14.39 22.84
CA ASN A 62 13.74 13.07 22.22
C ASN A 62 12.88 13.18 20.96
N PHE A 63 13.47 12.86 19.79
CA PHE A 63 12.78 12.89 18.49
C PHE A 63 11.63 11.88 18.41
N PHE A 64 11.73 10.76 19.11
CA PHE A 64 10.74 9.69 19.13
C PHE A 64 9.91 9.69 20.42
N SER A 65 9.48 10.91 20.86
CA SER A 65 8.48 11.04 21.92
C SER A 65 7.21 11.68 21.36
N HIS A 66 6.06 11.13 21.72
CA HIS A 66 4.75 11.69 21.39
C HIS A 66 3.95 11.84 22.67
N ASN A 67 3.45 13.05 22.96
CA ASN A 67 2.70 13.38 24.19
C ASN A 67 3.39 12.96 25.50
N GLY A 68 4.74 13.01 25.56
CA GLY A 68 5.50 12.67 26.77
C GLY A 68 5.77 11.15 26.94
N HIS A 69 5.29 10.31 26.05
CA HIS A 69 5.57 8.87 26.03
C HIS A 69 6.63 8.55 24.99
N HIS A 70 7.53 7.61 25.32
CA HIS A 70 8.53 7.10 24.38
C HIS A 70 7.85 6.21 23.34
N MET A 71 8.29 6.36 22.10
CA MET A 71 7.77 5.56 20.99
C MET A 71 8.37 4.14 21.08
N THR A 72 7.51 3.11 21.03
CA THR A 72 7.96 1.72 20.93
C THR A 72 8.34 1.37 19.50
N LEU A 73 9.09 0.28 19.31
CA LEU A 73 9.43 -0.22 17.97
C LEU A 73 8.16 -0.54 17.16
N MET A 74 7.13 -1.08 17.82
CA MET A 74 5.80 -1.31 17.21
C MET A 74 5.19 0.00 16.68
N THR A 75 5.15 1.05 17.52
CA THR A 75 4.59 2.36 17.14
C THR A 75 5.40 2.99 16.01
N PHE A 76 6.74 2.90 16.08
CA PHE A 76 7.62 3.39 15.01
C PHE A 76 7.33 2.71 13.66
N ILE A 77 7.16 1.39 13.65
CA ILE A 77 6.79 0.65 12.44
C ILE A 77 5.43 1.10 11.91
N ASN A 78 4.44 1.22 12.81
CA ASN A 78 3.09 1.59 12.42
C ASN A 78 3.00 3.03 11.88
N ASP A 79 3.79 3.97 12.41
CA ASP A 79 3.71 5.38 12.01
C ASP A 79 4.71 5.71 10.88
N ALA A 80 5.99 5.32 11.02
CA ALA A 80 7.03 5.71 10.08
C ALA A 80 6.99 4.85 8.79
N LEU A 81 6.96 3.51 8.91
CA LEU A 81 6.96 2.65 7.73
C LEU A 81 5.63 2.75 6.98
N MET A 82 4.52 2.86 7.71
CA MET A 82 3.22 3.07 7.06
C MET A 82 3.10 4.44 6.40
N ALA A 83 3.79 5.49 6.89
CA ALA A 83 3.86 6.76 6.17
C ALA A 83 4.58 6.61 4.81
N VAL A 84 5.65 5.81 4.74
CA VAL A 84 6.32 5.50 3.46
C VAL A 84 5.42 4.66 2.54
N PHE A 85 4.69 3.70 3.10
CA PHE A 85 3.69 2.94 2.37
C PHE A 85 2.61 3.86 1.76
N PHE A 86 2.00 4.72 2.57
CA PHE A 86 0.99 5.68 2.09
C PHE A 86 1.56 6.75 1.16
N PHE A 87 2.84 7.09 1.27
CA PHE A 87 3.52 7.91 0.26
C PHE A 87 3.58 7.19 -1.09
N SER A 88 3.93 5.90 -1.11
CA SER A 88 3.92 5.08 -2.33
C SER A 88 2.50 4.96 -2.92
N VAL A 89 1.50 4.68 -2.09
CA VAL A 89 0.08 4.65 -2.50
C VAL A 89 -0.36 6.01 -3.06
N GLY A 90 0.03 7.11 -2.43
CA GLY A 90 -0.27 8.47 -2.93
C GLY A 90 0.34 8.76 -4.30
N LEU A 91 1.56 8.27 -4.58
CA LEU A 91 2.18 8.37 -5.92
C LEU A 91 1.40 7.53 -6.94
N GLU A 92 1.00 6.31 -6.59
CA GLU A 92 0.20 5.41 -7.42
C GLU A 92 -1.18 6.04 -7.73
N ILE A 93 -1.90 6.54 -6.72
CA ILE A 93 -3.16 7.26 -6.88
C ILE A 93 -2.99 8.42 -7.88
N LYS A 94 -1.95 9.23 -7.69
CA LYS A 94 -1.69 10.38 -8.57
C LYS A 94 -1.41 9.94 -10.02
N ARG A 95 -0.66 8.86 -10.21
CA ARG A 95 -0.41 8.28 -11.53
C ARG A 95 -1.70 7.79 -12.17
N GLU A 96 -2.53 7.04 -11.44
CA GLU A 96 -3.81 6.52 -11.94
C GLU A 96 -4.78 7.63 -12.36
N ILE A 97 -4.82 8.74 -11.60
CA ILE A 97 -5.64 9.91 -11.94
C ILE A 97 -5.13 10.60 -13.22
N LEU A 98 -3.80 10.68 -13.42
CA LEU A 98 -3.24 11.43 -14.54
C LEU A 98 -3.19 10.64 -15.86
N VAL A 99 -2.84 9.35 -15.81
CA VAL A 99 -2.57 8.54 -17.00
C VAL A 99 -3.13 7.12 -16.94
N GLY A 100 -3.68 6.68 -15.80
CA GLY A 100 -4.23 5.34 -15.62
C GLY A 100 -5.72 5.25 -15.87
N GLU A 101 -6.35 4.22 -15.30
CA GLU A 101 -7.78 3.91 -15.46
C GLU A 101 -8.70 4.99 -14.84
N LEU A 102 -8.21 5.76 -13.88
CA LEU A 102 -8.95 6.86 -13.27
C LEU A 102 -8.86 8.17 -14.07
N SER A 103 -8.10 8.22 -15.15
CA SER A 103 -7.91 9.44 -15.98
C SER A 103 -9.14 9.79 -16.81
N SER A 104 -10.04 8.83 -17.09
CA SER A 104 -11.28 9.03 -17.85
C SER A 104 -12.49 8.67 -16.99
N PHE A 105 -13.47 9.58 -16.91
CA PHE A 105 -14.69 9.38 -16.11
C PHE A 105 -15.44 8.08 -16.49
N ARG A 106 -15.47 7.70 -17.77
CA ARG A 106 -16.13 6.46 -18.22
C ARG A 106 -15.44 5.20 -17.73
N GLN A 107 -14.09 5.20 -17.69
CA GLN A 107 -13.30 4.07 -17.23
C GLN A 107 -13.31 3.99 -15.71
N ALA A 108 -13.19 5.14 -15.03
CA ALA A 108 -13.17 5.26 -13.59
C ALA A 108 -14.51 4.94 -12.91
N LEU A 109 -15.64 5.12 -13.60
CA LEU A 109 -16.96 5.02 -12.98
C LEU A 109 -17.22 3.64 -12.36
N LEU A 110 -16.86 2.57 -13.06
CA LEU A 110 -17.10 1.21 -12.58
C LEU A 110 -16.27 0.88 -11.32
N PRO A 111 -14.94 1.10 -11.29
CA PRO A 111 -14.11 0.93 -10.09
C PRO A 111 -14.54 1.85 -8.93
N ILE A 112 -14.89 3.12 -9.21
CA ILE A 112 -15.31 4.07 -8.17
C ILE A 112 -16.58 3.60 -7.47
N VAL A 113 -17.61 3.24 -8.24
CA VAL A 113 -18.88 2.81 -7.65
C VAL A 113 -18.74 1.46 -6.95
N ALA A 114 -17.92 0.55 -7.50
CA ALA A 114 -17.57 -0.71 -6.84
C ALA A 114 -16.87 -0.45 -5.48
N ALA A 115 -15.93 0.49 -5.42
CA ALA A 115 -15.24 0.87 -4.20
C ALA A 115 -16.19 1.53 -3.18
N CYS A 116 -17.06 2.43 -3.62
CA CYS A 116 -18.10 2.99 -2.74
C CYS A 116 -18.95 1.89 -2.10
N GLY A 117 -19.39 0.90 -2.88
CA GLY A 117 -20.11 -0.25 -2.36
C GLY A 117 -19.27 -1.09 -1.40
N GLY A 118 -18.01 -1.35 -1.77
CA GLY A 118 -17.04 -2.08 -0.98
C GLY A 118 -16.63 -1.39 0.33
N MET A 119 -16.84 -0.09 0.47
CA MET A 119 -16.64 0.66 1.72
C MET A 119 -17.93 0.77 2.54
N LEU A 120 -19.05 1.18 1.92
CA LEU A 120 -20.29 1.46 2.63
C LEU A 120 -20.91 0.21 3.25
N VAL A 121 -21.01 -0.89 2.50
CA VAL A 121 -21.69 -2.10 2.97
C VAL A 121 -20.97 -2.76 4.15
N PRO A 122 -19.63 -2.95 4.14
CA PRO A 122 -18.91 -3.47 5.30
C PRO A 122 -19.08 -2.60 6.55
N VAL A 123 -18.99 -1.28 6.39
CA VAL A 123 -19.17 -0.31 7.49
C VAL A 123 -20.57 -0.43 8.07
N LEU A 124 -21.62 -0.53 7.24
CA LEU A 124 -22.99 -0.72 7.72
C LEU A 124 -23.18 -2.04 8.46
N ILE A 125 -22.67 -3.15 7.95
CA ILE A 125 -22.73 -4.46 8.62
C ILE A 125 -22.03 -4.37 9.98
N TYR A 126 -20.82 -3.81 10.01
CA TYR A 126 -20.07 -3.63 11.25
C TYR A 126 -20.83 -2.76 12.24
N TYR A 127 -21.39 -1.64 11.79
CA TYR A 127 -22.17 -0.72 12.63
C TYR A 127 -23.36 -1.42 13.27
N PHE A 128 -24.17 -2.15 12.50
CA PHE A 128 -25.34 -2.85 13.04
C PHE A 128 -24.98 -3.96 14.03
N MET A 129 -23.83 -4.60 13.86
CA MET A 129 -23.35 -5.63 14.78
C MET A 129 -22.76 -5.05 16.07
N THR A 130 -22.16 -3.86 16.01
CA THR A 130 -21.41 -3.29 17.16
C THR A 130 -22.12 -2.08 17.78
N ALA A 131 -23.31 -1.73 17.32
CA ALA A 131 -24.07 -0.57 17.82
C ALA A 131 -24.23 -0.62 19.35
N GLY A 132 -23.85 0.48 20.03
CA GLY A 132 -23.95 0.60 21.47
C GLY A 132 -22.86 -0.16 22.26
N THR A 133 -21.86 -0.73 21.60
CA THR A 133 -20.70 -1.36 22.25
C THR A 133 -19.43 -0.53 22.06
N PRO A 134 -18.40 -0.70 22.93
CA PRO A 134 -17.09 -0.04 22.75
C PRO A 134 -16.39 -0.43 21.42
N ALA A 135 -16.78 -1.56 20.82
CA ALA A 135 -16.23 -2.02 19.54
C ALA A 135 -16.66 -1.11 18.37
N GLN A 136 -17.61 -0.22 18.53
CA GLN A 136 -18.11 0.65 17.47
C GLN A 136 -17.04 1.56 16.86
N SER A 137 -15.99 1.93 17.58
CA SER A 137 -14.88 2.74 17.05
C SER A 137 -14.11 2.05 15.92
N GLY A 138 -14.22 0.73 15.75
CA GLY A 138 -13.58 -0.06 14.70
C GLY A 138 -14.32 -0.08 13.35
N LEU A 139 -15.28 0.80 13.10
CA LEU A 139 -16.13 0.86 11.89
C LEU A 139 -15.33 0.80 10.57
N ALA A 140 -14.16 1.40 10.53
CA ALA A 140 -13.34 1.48 9.33
C ALA A 140 -12.48 0.22 9.07
N ILE A 141 -12.34 -0.68 10.05
CA ILE A 141 -11.48 -1.87 9.92
C ILE A 141 -11.86 -2.74 8.72
N PRO A 142 -13.15 -3.11 8.50
CA PRO A 142 -13.52 -4.01 7.41
C PRO A 142 -13.65 -3.32 6.05
N MET A 143 -13.39 -2.01 5.94
CA MET A 143 -13.52 -1.31 4.66
C MET A 143 -12.27 -1.39 3.79
N ALA A 144 -11.09 -1.67 4.35
CA ALA A 144 -9.84 -1.65 3.61
C ALA A 144 -9.60 -2.93 2.81
N THR A 145 -8.88 -2.80 1.68
CA THR A 145 -8.43 -3.91 0.82
C THR A 145 -6.91 -3.90 0.73
N ASP A 146 -6.27 -5.03 0.90
CA ASP A 146 -4.82 -5.20 0.71
C ASP A 146 -4.52 -5.60 -0.74
N ILE A 147 -4.06 -4.62 -1.53
CA ILE A 147 -3.73 -4.81 -2.96
C ILE A 147 -2.62 -5.85 -3.13
N ALA A 148 -1.56 -5.76 -2.33
CA ALA A 148 -0.39 -6.62 -2.47
C ALA A 148 -0.75 -8.09 -2.25
N PHE A 149 -1.54 -8.37 -1.21
CA PHE A 149 -2.00 -9.72 -0.90
C PHE A 149 -3.00 -10.22 -1.95
N SER A 150 -3.97 -9.40 -2.35
CA SER A 150 -5.00 -9.75 -3.34
C SER A 150 -4.40 -10.04 -4.72
N LEU A 151 -3.46 -9.22 -5.19
CA LEU A 151 -2.70 -9.49 -6.41
C LEU A 151 -1.78 -10.70 -6.25
N GLY A 152 -1.24 -10.95 -5.05
CA GLY A 152 -0.49 -12.16 -4.72
C GLY A 152 -1.30 -13.42 -4.98
N VAL A 153 -2.52 -13.51 -4.43
CA VAL A 153 -3.45 -14.63 -4.68
C VAL A 153 -3.82 -14.74 -6.16
N LEU A 154 -4.13 -13.60 -6.81
CA LEU A 154 -4.48 -13.60 -8.23
C LEU A 154 -3.32 -14.06 -9.13
N SER A 155 -2.08 -13.81 -8.74
CA SER A 155 -0.89 -14.20 -9.48
C SER A 155 -0.65 -15.72 -9.52
N LEU A 156 -1.22 -16.49 -8.56
CA LEU A 156 -1.14 -17.95 -8.55
C LEU A 156 -1.77 -18.59 -9.81
N PHE A 157 -2.69 -17.87 -10.45
CA PHE A 157 -3.33 -18.33 -11.70
C PHE A 157 -2.53 -17.97 -12.95
N GLY A 158 -1.46 -17.19 -12.83
CA GLY A 158 -0.52 -16.86 -13.91
C GLY A 158 -1.20 -16.27 -15.14
N LYS A 159 -0.98 -16.90 -16.30
CA LYS A 159 -1.50 -16.44 -17.60
C LYS A 159 -3.00 -16.67 -17.81
N ARG A 160 -3.67 -17.42 -16.93
CA ARG A 160 -5.12 -17.68 -16.99
C ARG A 160 -5.96 -16.45 -16.66
N VAL A 161 -5.39 -15.47 -15.95
CA VAL A 161 -6.09 -14.25 -15.53
C VAL A 161 -6.13 -13.23 -16.67
N PRO A 162 -7.33 -12.88 -17.17
CA PRO A 162 -7.48 -11.77 -18.12
C PRO A 162 -6.91 -10.46 -17.54
N LEU A 163 -6.25 -9.67 -18.38
CA LEU A 163 -5.68 -8.38 -17.97
C LEU A 163 -6.74 -7.44 -17.37
N SER A 164 -7.96 -7.47 -17.91
CA SER A 164 -9.09 -6.68 -17.43
C SER A 164 -9.45 -6.92 -15.97
N LEU A 165 -9.30 -8.16 -15.46
CA LEU A 165 -9.55 -8.47 -14.06
C LEU A 165 -8.49 -7.85 -13.15
N LYS A 166 -7.21 -7.89 -13.57
CA LYS A 166 -6.11 -7.26 -12.83
C LYS A 166 -6.31 -5.75 -12.78
N VAL A 167 -6.60 -5.15 -13.94
CA VAL A 167 -6.84 -3.71 -14.08
C VAL A 167 -8.02 -3.26 -13.21
N PHE A 168 -9.14 -4.00 -13.23
CA PHE A 168 -10.30 -3.68 -12.40
C PHE A 168 -9.97 -3.79 -10.90
N LEU A 169 -9.28 -4.88 -10.47
CA LEU A 169 -8.91 -5.05 -9.08
C LEU A 169 -7.98 -3.92 -8.60
N THR A 170 -6.97 -3.56 -9.40
CA THR A 170 -6.04 -2.47 -9.05
C THR A 170 -6.76 -1.13 -8.99
N ALA A 171 -7.56 -0.78 -10.01
CA ALA A 171 -8.29 0.49 -10.04
C ALA A 171 -9.31 0.59 -8.89
N PHE A 172 -10.03 -0.50 -8.59
CA PHE A 172 -10.94 -0.60 -7.46
C PHE A 172 -10.20 -0.36 -6.14
N ALA A 173 -9.08 -1.06 -5.93
CA ALA A 173 -8.35 -0.98 -4.67
C ALA A 173 -7.67 0.38 -4.47
N VAL A 174 -7.18 1.04 -5.54
CA VAL A 174 -6.68 2.42 -5.47
C VAL A 174 -7.78 3.40 -5.01
N VAL A 175 -9.02 3.25 -5.47
CA VAL A 175 -10.15 4.07 -5.00
C VAL A 175 -10.52 3.74 -3.56
N ASP A 176 -10.47 2.47 -3.19
CA ASP A 176 -10.71 1.99 -1.82
C ASP A 176 -9.68 2.59 -0.84
N ASP A 177 -8.41 2.65 -1.22
CA ASP A 177 -7.34 3.29 -0.45
C ASP A 177 -7.58 4.80 -0.26
N ILE A 178 -8.05 5.51 -1.30
CA ILE A 178 -8.44 6.93 -1.17
C ILE A 178 -9.51 7.08 -0.10
N GLY A 179 -10.53 6.23 -0.13
CA GLY A 179 -11.59 6.22 0.86
C GLY A 179 -11.08 5.91 2.27
N GLY A 180 -10.19 4.93 2.40
CA GLY A 180 -9.52 4.58 3.65
C GLY A 180 -8.74 5.75 4.25
N ILE A 181 -7.92 6.43 3.43
CA ILE A 181 -7.16 7.62 3.83
C ILE A 181 -8.10 8.73 4.32
N LEU A 182 -9.19 9.00 3.61
CA LEU A 182 -10.17 10.02 4.01
C LEU A 182 -10.84 9.68 5.34
N VAL A 183 -11.20 8.42 5.55
CA VAL A 183 -11.80 7.97 6.82
C VAL A 183 -10.79 8.07 7.97
N ILE A 184 -9.54 7.68 7.76
CA ILE A 184 -8.47 7.85 8.76
C ILE A 184 -8.32 9.34 9.12
N ALA A 185 -8.28 10.22 8.11
CA ALA A 185 -8.12 11.65 8.32
C ALA A 185 -9.28 12.29 9.10
N LEU A 186 -10.51 11.84 8.87
CA LEU A 186 -11.72 12.46 9.45
C LEU A 186 -12.07 11.90 10.83
N PHE A 187 -11.87 10.60 11.07
CA PHE A 187 -12.40 9.91 12.25
C PHE A 187 -11.33 9.56 13.29
N TYR A 188 -10.05 9.49 12.90
CA TYR A 188 -8.96 9.07 13.80
C TYR A 188 -7.99 10.20 14.15
N THR A 189 -8.38 11.46 13.93
CA THR A 189 -7.61 12.63 14.35
C THR A 189 -7.86 12.89 15.84
N SER A 190 -6.79 13.00 16.63
CA SER A 190 -6.82 13.28 18.06
C SER A 190 -6.70 14.78 18.35
N HIS A 191 -6.25 15.17 19.53
CA HIS A 191 -6.09 16.58 19.92
C HIS A 191 -5.17 17.36 18.97
N LEU A 192 -5.75 18.36 18.26
CA LEU A 192 -5.04 19.15 17.26
C LEU A 192 -4.16 20.23 17.91
N SER A 193 -2.86 20.17 17.62
CA SER A 193 -1.91 21.25 17.94
C SER A 193 -1.75 22.22 16.78
N VAL A 194 -2.34 23.41 16.92
CA VAL A 194 -2.38 24.44 15.87
C VAL A 194 -0.99 24.88 15.42
N ASN A 195 -0.03 24.95 16.33
CA ASN A 195 1.33 25.38 16.02
C ASN A 195 2.03 24.44 15.02
N TYR A 196 1.92 23.11 15.25
CA TYR A 196 2.50 22.12 14.34
C TYR A 196 1.74 22.05 13.01
N LEU A 197 0.43 22.36 13.01
CA LEU A 197 -0.35 22.46 11.77
C LEU A 197 0.09 23.64 10.91
N ILE A 198 0.32 24.81 11.51
CA ILE A 198 0.84 25.99 10.79
C ILE A 198 2.23 25.68 10.21
N ALA A 199 3.11 25.06 10.99
CA ALA A 199 4.43 24.67 10.52
C ALA A 199 4.33 23.67 9.35
N SER A 200 3.46 22.67 9.44
CA SER A 200 3.25 21.68 8.37
C SER A 200 2.66 22.31 7.10
N ALA A 201 1.76 23.28 7.23
CA ALA A 201 1.27 24.09 6.10
C ALA A 201 2.40 24.86 5.42
N GLY A 202 3.36 25.40 6.19
CA GLY A 202 4.58 26.02 5.65
C GLY A 202 5.43 25.02 4.83
N ILE A 203 5.63 23.81 5.33
CA ILE A 203 6.33 22.75 4.58
C ILE A 203 5.55 22.36 3.31
N LEU A 204 4.23 22.26 3.40
CA LEU A 204 3.40 21.99 2.23
C LEU A 204 3.57 23.06 1.14
N LEU A 205 3.63 24.35 1.52
CA LEU A 205 3.91 25.44 0.59
C LEU A 205 5.30 25.30 -0.06
N ILE A 206 6.33 24.87 0.68
CA ILE A 206 7.67 24.61 0.14
C ILE A 206 7.60 23.45 -0.88
N LEU A 207 6.90 22.36 -0.58
CA LEU A 207 6.71 21.22 -1.48
C LEU A 207 5.93 21.62 -2.73
N CYS A 208 4.84 22.38 -2.59
CA CYS A 208 4.07 22.92 -3.71
C CYS A 208 4.92 23.89 -4.56
N GLY A 209 5.72 24.74 -3.92
CA GLY A 209 6.70 25.59 -4.60
C GLY A 209 7.72 24.77 -5.38
N GLY A 210 8.24 23.68 -4.81
CA GLY A 210 9.12 22.74 -5.51
C GLY A 210 8.47 22.16 -6.76
N ASN A 211 7.19 21.79 -6.68
CA ASN A 211 6.42 21.33 -7.85
C ASN A 211 6.25 22.45 -8.90
N PHE A 212 5.87 23.65 -8.47
CA PHE A 212 5.68 24.81 -9.35
C PHE A 212 6.97 25.18 -10.09
N PHE A 213 8.10 25.23 -9.39
CA PHE A 213 9.44 25.46 -9.97
C PHE A 213 10.02 24.21 -10.65
N ARG A 214 9.27 23.12 -10.71
CA ARG A 214 9.67 21.85 -11.34
C ARG A 214 10.99 21.31 -10.80
N VAL A 215 11.17 21.35 -9.48
CA VAL A 215 12.30 20.68 -8.82
C VAL A 215 12.17 19.18 -9.04
N ARG A 216 13.19 18.57 -9.65
CA ARG A 216 13.15 17.15 -10.08
C ARG A 216 13.98 16.24 -9.22
N ASN A 217 14.67 16.80 -8.24
CA ASN A 217 15.43 16.02 -7.30
C ASN A 217 14.45 15.32 -6.34
N CYS A 218 14.34 13.99 -6.47
CA CYS A 218 13.49 13.16 -5.61
C CYS A 218 13.83 13.33 -4.13
N TRP A 219 15.11 13.56 -3.81
CA TRP A 219 15.56 13.80 -2.44
C TRP A 219 14.95 15.04 -1.80
N PHE A 220 14.61 16.06 -2.60
CA PHE A 220 13.91 17.23 -2.11
C PHE A 220 12.55 16.85 -1.51
N TYR A 221 11.77 16.04 -2.22
CA TYR A 221 10.45 15.60 -1.76
C TYR A 221 10.52 14.64 -0.59
N ILE A 222 11.52 13.74 -0.57
CA ILE A 222 11.75 12.83 0.55
C ILE A 222 12.14 13.63 1.81
N PHE A 223 13.11 14.53 1.71
CA PHE A 223 13.58 15.32 2.85
C PHE A 223 12.46 16.15 3.48
N TRP A 224 11.77 16.96 2.68
CA TRP A 224 10.66 17.77 3.18
C TRP A 224 9.45 16.93 3.58
N GLY A 225 9.23 15.78 2.94
CA GLY A 225 8.21 14.80 3.31
C GLY A 225 8.46 14.22 4.70
N VAL A 226 9.70 13.88 5.05
CA VAL A 226 10.07 13.41 6.41
C VAL A 226 9.84 14.49 7.45
N ILE A 227 10.18 15.75 7.16
CA ILE A 227 9.89 16.87 8.08
C ILE A 227 8.38 17.05 8.25
N MET A 228 7.60 16.96 7.17
CA MET A 228 6.15 17.07 7.23
C MET A 228 5.55 15.90 8.03
N TRP A 229 6.04 14.67 7.84
CA TRP A 229 5.65 13.50 8.63
C TRP A 229 5.87 13.74 10.12
N TYR A 230 7.04 14.24 10.51
CA TYR A 230 7.34 14.55 11.91
C TYR A 230 6.40 15.63 12.50
N LEU A 231 6.11 16.67 11.74
CA LEU A 231 5.18 17.73 12.18
C LEU A 231 3.74 17.20 12.32
N PHE A 232 3.29 16.30 11.43
CA PHE A 232 2.00 15.64 11.55
C PHE A 232 1.96 14.73 12.78
N LEU A 233 3.02 13.97 13.05
CA LEU A 233 3.14 13.14 14.25
C LEU A 233 2.93 13.97 15.53
N GLN A 234 3.47 15.21 15.58
CA GLN A 234 3.34 16.09 16.73
C GLN A 234 2.03 16.91 16.71
N SER A 235 1.31 16.94 15.60
CA SER A 235 0.11 17.77 15.45
C SER A 235 -1.18 17.11 15.94
N GLY A 236 -1.18 15.79 16.16
CA GLY A 236 -2.37 15.00 16.47
C GLY A 236 -3.13 14.49 15.22
N ILE A 237 -2.69 14.85 14.02
CA ILE A 237 -3.13 14.21 12.78
C ILE A 237 -2.27 12.96 12.56
N HIS A 238 -2.89 11.89 12.04
CA HIS A 238 -2.13 10.69 11.74
C HIS A 238 -0.96 10.96 10.79
N ALA A 239 0.24 10.59 11.22
CA ALA A 239 1.48 10.84 10.51
C ALA A 239 1.51 10.23 9.09
N THR A 240 0.76 9.16 8.86
CA THR A 240 0.62 8.48 7.57
C THR A 240 0.01 9.37 6.49
N ILE A 241 -0.89 10.31 6.85
CA ILE A 241 -1.52 11.26 5.93
C ILE A 241 -0.47 12.20 5.32
N ALA A 242 0.59 12.54 6.07
CA ALA A 242 1.69 13.34 5.55
C ALA A 242 2.34 12.68 4.33
N GLY A 243 2.47 11.35 4.32
CA GLY A 243 2.97 10.60 3.15
C GLY A 243 2.13 10.85 1.90
N VAL A 244 0.82 10.74 2.01
CA VAL A 244 -0.11 10.97 0.89
C VAL A 244 -0.05 12.41 0.40
N VAL A 245 -0.10 13.38 1.32
CA VAL A 245 -0.06 14.81 0.98
C VAL A 245 1.26 15.14 0.28
N ALA A 246 2.41 14.63 0.78
CA ALA A 246 3.70 14.81 0.14
C ALA A 246 3.74 14.20 -1.27
N ALA A 247 3.19 13.00 -1.48
CA ALA A 247 3.12 12.35 -2.77
C ALA A 247 2.39 13.19 -3.83
N PHE A 248 1.29 13.82 -3.44
CA PHE A 248 0.53 14.70 -4.34
C PHE A 248 1.32 15.94 -4.77
N THR A 249 2.37 16.35 -4.04
CA THR A 249 3.23 17.47 -4.44
C THR A 249 4.32 17.10 -5.44
N VAL A 250 4.66 15.81 -5.59
CA VAL A 250 5.72 15.33 -6.49
C VAL A 250 5.34 15.60 -7.96
N PRO A 251 6.21 16.22 -8.80
CA PRO A 251 5.87 16.54 -10.18
C PRO A 251 5.77 15.29 -11.07
N ALA A 252 4.69 15.24 -11.86
CA ALA A 252 4.44 14.17 -12.85
C ALA A 252 4.98 14.48 -14.25
N THR A 253 5.49 15.71 -14.48
CA THR A 253 5.93 16.13 -15.80
C THR A 253 7.36 15.70 -16.10
N PRO A 254 7.63 14.99 -17.21
CA PRO A 254 8.97 14.60 -17.63
C PRO A 254 9.82 15.80 -18.04
N HIS A 255 11.15 15.63 -18.06
CA HIS A 255 12.09 16.69 -18.45
C HIS A 255 12.09 16.98 -19.93
N TYR A 256 12.11 15.94 -20.73
CA TYR A 256 12.12 16.01 -22.19
C TYR A 256 10.83 15.48 -22.79
N LYS A 257 10.37 16.13 -23.85
CA LYS A 257 9.33 15.54 -24.70
C LYS A 257 9.87 14.24 -25.32
N ILE A 258 9.05 13.20 -25.33
CA ILE A 258 9.41 11.86 -25.82
C ILE A 258 10.10 11.88 -27.19
N GLY A 259 9.66 12.76 -28.11
CA GLY A 259 10.27 12.89 -29.45
C GLY A 259 11.75 13.32 -29.42
N LYS A 260 12.13 14.26 -28.52
CA LYS A 260 13.55 14.66 -28.37
C LYS A 260 14.40 13.52 -27.82
N TYR A 261 13.83 12.70 -26.94
CA TYR A 261 14.51 11.54 -26.37
C TYR A 261 14.77 10.46 -27.41
N ILE A 262 13.75 10.10 -28.21
CA ILE A 262 13.90 9.11 -29.29
C ILE A 262 14.98 9.54 -30.28
N ASN A 263 15.00 10.81 -30.68
CA ASN A 263 16.04 11.32 -31.60
C ASN A 263 17.43 11.21 -30.99
N ARG A 264 17.59 11.57 -29.71
CA ARG A 264 18.88 11.46 -29.02
C ARG A 264 19.35 10.03 -28.84
N ILE A 265 18.44 9.07 -28.60
CA ILE A 265 18.80 7.64 -28.60
C ILE A 265 19.26 7.21 -30.00
N ARG A 266 18.55 7.60 -31.06
CA ARG A 266 18.96 7.29 -32.44
C ARG A 266 20.35 7.82 -32.75
N GLU A 267 20.62 9.06 -32.40
CA GLU A 267 21.95 9.68 -32.56
C GLU A 267 23.02 8.91 -31.79
N ASN A 268 22.76 8.56 -30.54
CA ASN A 268 23.69 7.79 -29.72
C ASN A 268 23.93 6.36 -30.26
N ILE A 269 22.89 5.69 -30.74
CA ILE A 269 22.99 4.36 -31.36
C ILE A 269 23.77 4.45 -32.68
N ALA A 270 23.54 5.48 -33.48
CA ALA A 270 24.24 5.67 -34.76
C ALA A 270 25.77 5.90 -34.59
N VAL A 271 26.16 6.49 -33.46
CA VAL A 271 27.59 6.74 -33.12
C VAL A 271 28.17 5.59 -32.31
N PHE A 272 27.37 4.59 -31.92
CA PHE A 272 27.90 3.45 -31.14
C PHE A 272 28.88 2.63 -31.99
N PRO A 273 30.15 2.48 -31.55
CA PRO A 273 31.15 1.72 -32.34
C PRO A 273 30.78 0.24 -32.32
N ALA A 274 30.28 -0.26 -33.45
CA ALA A 274 30.11 -1.70 -33.64
C ALA A 274 31.51 -2.31 -33.78
N SER A 275 31.93 -3.11 -32.78
CA SER A 275 33.12 -3.90 -32.85
C SER A 275 32.72 -5.32 -33.24
N ASP A 276 33.23 -5.83 -34.36
CA ASP A 276 33.01 -7.23 -34.79
C ASP A 276 33.79 -8.24 -33.91
N LYS A 277 34.55 -7.77 -32.91
CA LYS A 277 35.22 -8.61 -31.93
C LYS A 277 34.45 -8.59 -30.61
N GLU A 278 34.09 -9.76 -30.13
CA GLU A 278 33.61 -9.97 -28.76
C GLU A 278 34.69 -9.53 -27.76
N SER A 279 34.75 -8.24 -27.47
CA SER A 279 35.62 -7.72 -26.43
C SER A 279 34.93 -7.92 -25.08
N VAL A 280 35.63 -8.64 -24.18
CA VAL A 280 35.17 -8.90 -22.81
C VAL A 280 34.94 -7.59 -22.01
N VAL A 281 35.57 -6.48 -22.44
CA VAL A 281 35.48 -5.16 -21.78
C VAL A 281 35.13 -4.09 -22.82
N LEU A 282 34.15 -3.28 -22.49
CA LEU A 282 33.71 -2.17 -23.33
C LEU A 282 34.75 -1.05 -23.38
N SER A 283 34.95 -0.45 -24.55
CA SER A 283 35.79 0.73 -24.72
C SER A 283 35.19 1.94 -23.97
N LYS A 284 36.05 2.92 -23.63
CA LYS A 284 35.61 4.18 -23.00
C LYS A 284 34.51 4.89 -23.82
N MET A 285 34.60 4.83 -25.15
CA MET A 285 33.60 5.44 -26.04
C MET A 285 32.26 4.74 -25.96
N GLN A 286 32.24 3.40 -25.96
CA GLN A 286 31.00 2.60 -25.76
C GLN A 286 30.39 2.89 -24.41
N ILE A 287 31.18 2.94 -23.32
CA ILE A 287 30.70 3.29 -21.97
C ILE A 287 30.10 4.71 -21.95
N ASN A 288 30.71 5.68 -22.61
CA ASN A 288 30.21 7.06 -22.65
C ASN A 288 28.88 7.15 -23.41
N VAL A 289 28.73 6.43 -24.52
CA VAL A 289 27.45 6.37 -25.27
C VAL A 289 26.35 5.71 -24.42
N LEU A 290 26.63 4.59 -23.77
CA LEU A 290 25.68 3.93 -22.88
C LEU A 290 25.27 4.83 -21.70
N LYS A 291 26.23 5.53 -21.08
CA LYS A 291 25.92 6.53 -20.04
C LYS A 291 25.09 7.70 -20.54
N SER A 292 25.30 8.12 -21.80
CA SER A 292 24.48 9.17 -22.44
C SER A 292 23.04 8.70 -22.67
N ILE A 293 22.85 7.44 -23.07
CA ILE A 293 21.52 6.80 -23.22
C ILE A 293 20.84 6.70 -21.86
N GLU A 294 21.54 6.18 -20.84
CA GLU A 294 21.06 6.07 -19.47
C GLU A 294 20.62 7.43 -18.90
N SER A 295 21.50 8.44 -18.99
CA SER A 295 21.20 9.82 -18.55
C SER A 295 20.03 10.44 -19.31
N SER A 296 19.84 10.06 -20.59
CA SER A 296 18.70 10.53 -21.38
C SER A 296 17.41 9.85 -20.94
N SER A 297 17.45 8.56 -20.62
CA SER A 297 16.33 7.80 -20.06
C SER A 297 15.85 8.40 -18.74
N ASP A 298 16.77 8.64 -17.80
CA ASP A 298 16.46 9.24 -16.49
C ASP A 298 15.78 10.62 -16.60
N ARG A 299 15.96 11.32 -17.73
CA ARG A 299 15.35 12.64 -17.95
C ARG A 299 13.96 12.60 -18.59
N VAL A 300 13.54 11.44 -19.12
CA VAL A 300 12.19 11.24 -19.68
C VAL A 300 11.24 10.70 -18.62
N ILE A 301 11.77 9.90 -17.68
CA ILE A 301 10.99 9.41 -16.54
C ILE A 301 10.68 10.59 -15.62
N SER A 302 9.41 10.77 -15.26
CA SER A 302 9.00 11.80 -14.31
C SER A 302 9.48 11.49 -12.89
N PRO A 303 9.71 12.49 -12.02
CA PRO A 303 10.04 12.23 -10.62
C PRO A 303 9.01 11.35 -9.90
N LEU A 304 7.72 11.50 -10.24
CA LEU A 304 6.64 10.66 -9.73
C LEU A 304 6.88 9.19 -10.06
N GLN A 305 7.10 8.86 -11.34
CA GLN A 305 7.33 7.47 -11.77
C GLN A 305 8.65 6.91 -11.19
N SER A 306 9.70 7.73 -11.17
CA SER A 306 10.99 7.31 -10.61
C SER A 306 10.91 6.97 -9.12
N LEU A 307 10.13 7.74 -8.34
CA LEU A 307 9.90 7.44 -6.92
C LEU A 307 9.01 6.22 -6.73
N GLU A 308 7.92 6.12 -7.50
CA GLU A 308 7.01 4.97 -7.47
C GLU A 308 7.76 3.67 -7.73
N ASP A 309 8.54 3.60 -8.83
CA ASP A 309 9.32 2.42 -9.19
C ASP A 309 10.39 2.06 -8.13
N SER A 310 11.04 3.08 -7.54
CA SER A 310 12.06 2.89 -6.52
C SER A 310 11.47 2.37 -5.20
N LEU A 311 10.28 2.86 -4.83
CA LEU A 311 9.61 2.50 -3.58
C LEU A 311 8.88 1.16 -3.68
N HIS A 312 8.37 0.79 -4.87
CA HIS A 312 7.59 -0.42 -5.05
C HIS A 312 8.30 -1.69 -4.52
N GLY A 313 9.59 -1.86 -4.82
CA GLY A 313 10.38 -2.97 -4.29
C GLY A 313 10.55 -2.91 -2.76
N MET A 314 10.86 -1.74 -2.22
CA MET A 314 11.04 -1.55 -0.78
C MET A 314 9.73 -1.77 -0.01
N VAL A 315 8.62 -1.28 -0.53
CA VAL A 315 7.29 -1.47 0.08
C VAL A 315 6.92 -2.94 0.12
N ASN A 316 6.99 -3.64 -1.02
CA ASN A 316 6.47 -5.01 -1.12
C ASN A 316 7.38 -6.07 -0.46
N TYR A 317 8.70 -5.84 -0.40
CA TYR A 317 9.65 -6.83 0.12
C TYR A 317 10.24 -6.50 1.50
N ILE A 318 10.06 -5.27 2.00
CA ILE A 318 10.57 -4.87 3.31
C ILE A 318 9.44 -4.33 4.18
N ILE A 319 8.75 -3.24 3.76
CA ILE A 319 7.84 -2.50 4.63
C ILE A 319 6.62 -3.35 5.00
N LEU A 320 5.90 -3.87 4.00
CA LEU A 320 4.71 -4.69 4.25
C LEU A 320 5.03 -5.99 5.01
N PRO A 321 6.09 -6.77 4.67
CA PRO A 321 6.48 -7.93 5.46
C PRO A 321 6.87 -7.58 6.90
N LEU A 322 7.62 -6.50 7.13
CA LEU A 322 8.01 -6.10 8.49
C LEU A 322 6.80 -5.62 9.29
N PHE A 323 5.91 -4.85 8.69
CA PHE A 323 4.64 -4.43 9.29
C PHE A 323 3.76 -5.65 9.63
N ALA A 324 3.62 -6.60 8.70
CA ALA A 324 2.88 -7.83 8.93
C ALA A 324 3.50 -8.68 10.04
N PHE A 325 4.82 -8.80 10.06
CA PHE A 325 5.54 -9.51 11.10
C PHE A 325 5.29 -8.91 12.49
N ALA A 326 5.29 -7.59 12.60
CA ALA A 326 5.03 -6.90 13.86
C ALA A 326 3.56 -7.02 14.32
N ASN A 327 2.60 -6.98 13.39
CA ASN A 327 1.18 -6.82 13.73
C ASN A 327 0.34 -8.10 13.66
N ALA A 328 0.77 -9.13 12.90
CA ALA A 328 0.00 -10.37 12.73
C ALA A 328 0.23 -11.41 13.85
N GLY A 329 1.22 -11.22 14.73
CA GLY A 329 1.45 -12.11 15.84
C GLY A 329 0.39 -11.95 16.93
N VAL A 330 -0.67 -12.77 16.85
CA VAL A 330 -1.73 -12.82 17.85
C VAL A 330 -1.54 -14.05 18.71
N SER A 331 -1.46 -13.86 20.05
CA SER A 331 -1.40 -14.97 21.00
C SER A 331 -2.79 -15.63 21.10
N LEU A 332 -2.80 -16.95 20.96
CA LEU A 332 -3.99 -17.80 21.08
C LEU A 332 -4.05 -18.52 22.44
N THR A 333 -3.02 -18.35 23.29
CA THR A 333 -2.89 -19.04 24.57
C THR A 333 -3.66 -18.31 25.68
N ALA A 334 -4.24 -19.09 26.59
CA ALA A 334 -5.05 -18.58 27.71
C ALA A 334 -4.26 -17.69 28.68
N ASP A 335 -2.92 -17.87 28.78
CA ASP A 335 -2.04 -17.12 29.68
C ASP A 335 -1.92 -15.62 29.35
N HIS A 336 -2.28 -15.22 28.12
CA HIS A 336 -2.23 -13.82 27.66
C HIS A 336 -3.61 -13.26 27.26
N GLY A 337 -4.69 -13.74 27.88
CA GLY A 337 -6.06 -13.23 27.67
C GLY A 337 -6.98 -14.17 26.91
N GLY A 338 -6.49 -15.33 26.46
CA GLY A 338 -7.29 -16.38 25.82
C GLY A 338 -7.80 -16.03 24.43
N LEU A 339 -8.40 -17.02 23.75
CA LEU A 339 -9.17 -16.85 22.52
C LEU A 339 -10.49 -16.11 22.84
N GLU A 340 -10.42 -14.82 23.17
CA GLU A 340 -11.64 -14.01 23.31
C GLU A 340 -12.19 -13.64 21.93
N VAL A 341 -12.92 -14.59 21.34
CA VAL A 341 -13.70 -14.33 20.14
C VAL A 341 -14.91 -13.47 20.56
N GLY A 342 -14.75 -12.17 20.45
CA GLY A 342 -15.79 -11.21 20.82
C GLY A 342 -16.56 -10.67 19.62
N MET A 343 -17.45 -9.70 19.91
CA MET A 343 -18.29 -9.06 18.89
C MET A 343 -17.46 -8.39 17.80
N ALA A 344 -16.32 -7.77 18.14
CA ALA A 344 -15.43 -7.13 17.17
C ALA A 344 -14.86 -8.15 16.16
N THR A 345 -14.52 -9.38 16.59
CA THR A 345 -14.04 -10.43 15.69
C THR A 345 -15.08 -10.79 14.62
N TRP A 346 -16.32 -11.06 15.05
CA TRP A 346 -17.40 -11.44 14.13
C TRP A 346 -17.81 -10.28 13.20
N ALA A 347 -17.83 -9.06 13.73
CA ALA A 347 -18.19 -7.88 12.95
C ALA A 347 -17.15 -7.57 11.86
N VAL A 348 -15.85 -7.67 12.18
CA VAL A 348 -14.76 -7.52 11.19
C VAL A 348 -14.82 -8.63 10.15
N LEU A 349 -14.97 -9.88 10.57
CA LEU A 349 -15.05 -11.02 9.68
C LEU A 349 -16.26 -10.92 8.72
N ALA A 350 -17.44 -10.61 9.26
CA ALA A 350 -18.64 -10.43 8.45
C ALA A 350 -18.51 -9.24 7.47
N GLY A 351 -17.93 -8.14 7.93
CA GLY A 351 -17.68 -6.97 7.08
C GLY A 351 -16.71 -7.27 5.94
N LEU A 352 -15.58 -7.92 6.22
CA LEU A 352 -14.60 -8.27 5.19
C LEU A 352 -15.13 -9.32 4.22
N LEU A 353 -15.79 -10.37 4.71
CA LEU A 353 -16.21 -11.48 3.85
C LEU A 353 -17.54 -11.18 3.14
N ALA A 354 -18.61 -10.94 3.91
CA ALA A 354 -19.92 -10.72 3.35
C ALA A 354 -20.13 -9.28 2.88
N GLY A 355 -19.66 -8.31 3.65
CA GLY A 355 -19.83 -6.89 3.35
C GLY A 355 -19.09 -6.45 2.09
N LYS A 356 -17.80 -6.77 1.98
CA LYS A 356 -16.99 -6.45 0.79
C LYS A 356 -17.56 -7.15 -0.44
N PHE A 357 -17.80 -8.46 -0.34
CA PHE A 357 -18.38 -9.21 -1.45
C PHE A 357 -19.71 -8.62 -1.93
N ALA A 358 -20.67 -8.47 -1.04
CA ALA A 358 -22.00 -7.96 -1.39
C ALA A 358 -21.94 -6.50 -1.89
N GLY A 359 -21.15 -5.66 -1.24
CA GLY A 359 -21.00 -4.25 -1.61
C GLY A 359 -20.40 -4.08 -3.01
N ILE A 360 -19.24 -4.69 -3.27
CA ILE A 360 -18.58 -4.58 -4.58
C ILE A 360 -19.48 -5.18 -5.68
N TYR A 361 -20.02 -6.38 -5.45
CA TYR A 361 -20.82 -7.08 -6.46
C TYR A 361 -22.13 -6.34 -6.76
N PHE A 362 -22.88 -5.93 -5.74
CA PHE A 362 -24.18 -5.27 -5.90
C PHE A 362 -24.03 -3.90 -6.59
N PHE A 363 -23.07 -3.09 -6.16
CA PHE A 363 -22.87 -1.76 -6.75
C PHE A 363 -22.34 -1.85 -8.18
N THR A 364 -21.46 -2.80 -8.47
CA THR A 364 -21.03 -3.09 -9.85
C THR A 364 -22.20 -3.53 -10.73
N TRP A 365 -23.04 -4.46 -10.22
CA TRP A 365 -24.23 -4.91 -10.92
C TRP A 365 -25.22 -3.75 -11.18
N LEU A 366 -25.43 -2.90 -10.18
CA LEU A 366 -26.35 -1.77 -10.27
C LEU A 366 -25.94 -0.81 -11.41
N VAL A 367 -24.65 -0.40 -11.46
CA VAL A 367 -24.14 0.53 -12.48
C VAL A 367 -24.25 -0.05 -13.88
N ILE A 368 -23.96 -1.36 -14.02
CA ILE A 368 -24.07 -2.04 -15.31
C ILE A 368 -25.53 -2.14 -15.76
N LYS A 369 -26.44 -2.49 -14.81
CA LYS A 369 -27.89 -2.57 -15.09
C LYS A 369 -28.50 -1.21 -15.46
N MET A 370 -28.00 -0.12 -14.87
CA MET A 370 -28.40 1.24 -15.19
C MET A 370 -27.84 1.74 -16.54
N GLY A 371 -26.95 0.97 -17.19
CA GLY A 371 -26.37 1.30 -18.48
C GLY A 371 -25.26 2.36 -18.46
N PHE A 372 -24.75 2.74 -17.27
CA PHE A 372 -23.68 3.73 -17.13
C PHE A 372 -22.30 3.17 -17.46
N ALA A 373 -22.09 1.86 -17.27
CA ALA A 373 -20.87 1.15 -17.61
C ALA A 373 -21.18 -0.25 -18.13
N GLY A 374 -20.21 -0.87 -18.83
CA GLY A 374 -20.28 -2.27 -19.26
C GLY A 374 -19.22 -3.11 -18.56
N LEU A 375 -19.40 -4.42 -18.57
CA LEU A 375 -18.34 -5.35 -18.15
C LEU A 375 -17.12 -5.16 -19.07
N LEU A 376 -15.93 -5.14 -18.49
CA LEU A 376 -14.68 -5.07 -19.22
C LEU A 376 -14.50 -6.30 -20.11
N LYS A 377 -13.82 -6.15 -21.25
CA LYS A 377 -13.60 -7.27 -22.21
C LYS A 377 -12.90 -8.45 -21.51
N GLY A 378 -13.51 -9.64 -21.58
CA GLY A 378 -12.99 -10.85 -20.93
C GLY A 378 -13.40 -11.02 -19.46
N MET A 379 -14.15 -10.07 -18.88
CA MET A 379 -14.76 -10.20 -17.57
C MET A 379 -16.13 -10.88 -17.68
N THR A 380 -16.39 -11.82 -16.82
CA THR A 380 -17.69 -12.50 -16.65
C THR A 380 -18.19 -12.28 -15.23
N TRP A 381 -19.49 -12.45 -14.99
CA TRP A 381 -20.06 -12.33 -13.64
C TRP A 381 -19.44 -13.32 -12.65
N VAL A 382 -19.05 -14.52 -13.11
CA VAL A 382 -18.39 -15.52 -12.27
C VAL A 382 -16.96 -15.10 -11.91
N ASN A 383 -16.19 -14.55 -12.86
CA ASN A 383 -14.86 -14.02 -12.58
C ASN A 383 -14.93 -12.83 -11.63
N LEU A 384 -15.93 -11.97 -11.80
CA LEU A 384 -16.19 -10.83 -10.93
C LEU A 384 -16.44 -11.26 -9.48
N THR A 385 -17.20 -12.37 -9.28
CA THR A 385 -17.40 -12.94 -7.93
C THR A 385 -16.06 -13.23 -7.24
N GLY A 386 -15.11 -13.84 -7.95
CA GLY A 386 -13.77 -14.09 -7.41
C GLY A 386 -13.01 -12.81 -7.06
N ILE A 387 -13.12 -11.77 -7.91
CA ILE A 387 -12.50 -10.45 -7.64
C ILE A 387 -13.15 -9.76 -6.45
N CYS A 388 -14.48 -9.82 -6.31
CA CYS A 388 -15.19 -9.26 -5.16
C CYS A 388 -14.76 -9.92 -3.83
N LEU A 389 -14.50 -11.23 -3.86
CA LEU A 389 -13.95 -11.95 -2.69
C LEU A 389 -12.51 -11.54 -2.40
N LEU A 390 -11.67 -11.32 -3.43
CA LEU A 390 -10.32 -10.77 -3.25
C LEU A 390 -10.34 -9.39 -2.62
N GLY A 391 -11.35 -8.57 -2.92
CA GLY A 391 -11.58 -7.29 -2.25
C GLY A 391 -11.80 -7.41 -0.74
N GLY A 392 -12.23 -8.58 -0.26
CA GLY A 392 -12.38 -8.89 1.18
C GLY A 392 -11.06 -9.22 1.90
N ILE A 393 -9.94 -9.26 1.20
CA ILE A 393 -8.60 -9.41 1.79
C ILE A 393 -8.17 -8.02 2.31
N GLY A 394 -8.39 -7.74 3.60
CA GLY A 394 -8.09 -6.42 4.17
C GLY A 394 -6.72 -6.32 4.83
N PHE A 395 -6.12 -7.40 5.14
CA PHE A 395 -4.95 -7.73 5.95
C PHE A 395 -4.13 -6.53 6.49
N THR A 396 -3.11 -6.02 5.76
CA THR A 396 -2.19 -5.00 6.27
C THR A 396 -2.89 -3.69 6.63
N VAL A 397 -3.74 -3.18 5.76
CA VAL A 397 -4.44 -1.91 5.98
C VAL A 397 -5.51 -2.06 7.06
N SER A 398 -6.25 -3.19 7.10
CA SER A 398 -7.20 -3.47 8.18
C SER A 398 -6.52 -3.63 9.54
N LEU A 399 -5.33 -4.28 9.63
CA LEU A 399 -4.53 -4.35 10.86
C LEU A 399 -4.05 -2.97 11.30
N PHE A 400 -3.65 -2.13 10.35
CA PHE A 400 -3.27 -0.75 10.64
C PHE A 400 -4.44 0.04 11.24
N ILE A 401 -5.62 -0.02 10.61
CA ILE A 401 -6.83 0.65 11.12
C ILE A 401 -7.26 0.06 12.47
N ALA A 402 -7.09 -1.24 12.70
CA ALA A 402 -7.37 -1.87 13.99
C ALA A 402 -6.48 -1.30 15.12
N ASN A 403 -5.18 -1.09 14.85
CA ASN A 403 -4.28 -0.44 15.79
C ASN A 403 -4.71 1.02 16.07
N LEU A 404 -5.16 1.76 15.06
CA LEU A 404 -5.67 3.12 15.22
C LEU A 404 -6.96 3.16 16.04
N SER A 405 -7.85 2.17 15.82
CA SER A 405 -9.17 2.12 16.46
C SER A 405 -9.14 1.67 17.91
N PHE A 406 -8.21 0.77 18.23
CA PHE A 406 -8.19 0.02 19.49
C PHE A 406 -6.83 -0.01 20.17
N GLY A 407 -5.91 0.92 19.85
CA GLY A 407 -4.57 0.99 20.44
C GLY A 407 -4.58 1.00 21.98
N ASP A 408 -5.56 1.69 22.57
CA ASP A 408 -5.74 1.80 24.04
C ASP A 408 -6.50 0.62 24.66
N SER A 409 -7.02 -0.31 23.85
CA SER A 409 -7.86 -1.43 24.31
C SER A 409 -7.30 -2.78 23.81
N PRO A 410 -6.35 -3.41 24.53
CA PRO A 410 -5.68 -4.63 24.07
C PRO A 410 -6.64 -5.77 23.71
N VAL A 411 -7.74 -5.92 24.44
CA VAL A 411 -8.75 -6.97 24.20
C VAL A 411 -9.46 -6.74 22.86
N LEU A 412 -9.95 -5.53 22.62
CA LEU A 412 -10.64 -5.20 21.36
C LEU A 412 -9.67 -5.25 20.16
N LEU A 413 -8.42 -4.83 20.39
CA LEU A 413 -7.37 -4.93 19.36
C LEU A 413 -7.11 -6.39 18.98
N THR A 414 -6.97 -7.29 19.96
CA THR A 414 -6.78 -8.72 19.71
C THR A 414 -7.97 -9.32 18.97
N GLN A 415 -9.20 -9.01 19.40
CA GLN A 415 -10.42 -9.44 18.72
C GLN A 415 -10.47 -8.95 17.27
N ALA A 416 -10.14 -7.69 17.02
CA ALA A 416 -10.11 -7.13 15.67
C ALA A 416 -9.05 -7.78 14.79
N LYS A 417 -7.82 -7.96 15.29
CA LYS A 417 -6.74 -8.66 14.58
C LYS A 417 -7.13 -10.08 14.21
N MET A 418 -7.77 -10.82 15.12
CA MET A 418 -8.32 -12.15 14.84
C MET A 418 -9.37 -12.11 13.71
N GLY A 419 -10.31 -11.16 13.76
CA GLY A 419 -11.31 -10.96 12.71
C GLY A 419 -10.69 -10.67 11.34
N VAL A 420 -9.64 -9.83 11.30
CA VAL A 420 -8.91 -9.49 10.08
C VAL A 420 -8.19 -10.72 9.51
N ILE A 421 -7.46 -11.48 10.34
CA ILE A 421 -6.73 -12.67 9.89
C ILE A 421 -7.69 -13.74 9.36
N LEU A 422 -8.73 -14.06 10.14
CA LEU A 422 -9.74 -15.04 9.72
C LEU A 422 -10.47 -14.60 8.45
N GLY A 423 -10.90 -13.34 8.38
CA GLY A 423 -11.57 -12.77 7.22
C GLY A 423 -10.68 -12.82 5.97
N THR A 424 -9.42 -12.44 6.10
CA THR A 424 -8.43 -12.49 5.01
C THR A 424 -8.20 -13.90 4.49
N VAL A 425 -7.99 -14.87 5.37
CA VAL A 425 -7.76 -16.27 4.99
C VAL A 425 -8.99 -16.85 4.29
N LEU A 426 -10.18 -16.66 4.86
CA LEU A 426 -11.42 -17.16 4.27
C LEU A 426 -11.72 -16.48 2.93
N ALA A 427 -11.56 -15.16 2.81
CA ALA A 427 -11.75 -14.43 1.57
C ALA A 427 -10.76 -14.93 0.48
N GLY A 428 -9.49 -15.10 0.84
CA GLY A 428 -8.46 -15.60 -0.07
C GLY A 428 -8.73 -17.02 -0.56
N VAL A 429 -9.09 -17.94 0.33
CA VAL A 429 -9.42 -19.35 -0.01
C VAL A 429 -10.66 -19.40 -0.89
N LEU A 430 -11.74 -18.71 -0.53
CA LEU A 430 -12.97 -18.69 -1.32
C LEU A 430 -12.75 -18.05 -2.71
N ALA A 431 -11.99 -16.93 -2.76
CA ALA A 431 -11.63 -16.33 -4.03
C ALA A 431 -10.81 -17.28 -4.91
N TYR A 432 -9.83 -17.97 -4.32
CA TYR A 432 -9.05 -18.98 -5.04
C TYR A 432 -9.94 -20.08 -5.60
N LEU A 433 -10.82 -20.66 -4.80
CA LEU A 433 -11.73 -21.72 -5.25
C LEU A 433 -12.64 -21.24 -6.39
N VAL A 434 -13.27 -20.07 -6.24
CA VAL A 434 -14.15 -19.51 -7.28
C VAL A 434 -13.36 -19.26 -8.57
N LEU A 435 -12.20 -18.61 -8.50
CA LEU A 435 -11.38 -18.32 -9.68
C LEU A 435 -10.81 -19.57 -10.34
N GLN A 436 -10.51 -20.61 -9.57
CA GLN A 436 -10.04 -21.90 -10.12
C GLN A 436 -11.05 -22.50 -11.10
N PHE A 437 -12.35 -22.38 -10.81
CA PHE A 437 -13.42 -22.88 -11.66
C PHE A 437 -13.87 -21.86 -12.71
N ALA A 438 -13.78 -20.57 -12.41
CA ALA A 438 -14.25 -19.48 -13.27
C ALA A 438 -13.29 -19.16 -14.43
N LEU A 439 -11.97 -19.33 -14.20
CA LEU A 439 -10.96 -18.98 -15.20
C LEU A 439 -10.80 -20.12 -16.22
N PRO A 440 -10.60 -19.79 -17.53
CA PRO A 440 -10.42 -20.78 -18.56
C PRO A 440 -9.20 -21.66 -18.26
N LYS A 441 -9.34 -22.97 -18.47
CA LYS A 441 -8.20 -23.88 -18.43
C LYS A 441 -7.24 -23.51 -19.57
N GLN A 442 -5.93 -23.48 -19.30
CA GLN A 442 -4.98 -23.33 -20.40
C GLN A 442 -5.21 -24.45 -21.41
N PRO A 443 -5.23 -24.17 -22.71
CA PRO A 443 -5.09 -25.24 -23.70
C PRO A 443 -3.73 -25.91 -23.43
N ALA A 444 -3.75 -27.23 -23.34
CA ALA A 444 -2.59 -28.08 -23.10
C ALA A 444 -1.50 -27.85 -24.15
#